data_6f5ea08e5a0105cbad5a661ce1841229
#
_entry.id   6f5ea08e5a0105cbad5a661ce1841229
#
_cell.length_a   1.000
_cell.length_b   1.000
_cell.length_c   1.000
_cell.angle_alpha   90.00
_cell.angle_beta   90.00
_cell.angle_gamma   90.00
#
_symmetry.space_group_name_H-M   'P 1'
#
loop_
_entity.id
_entity.type
_entity.pdbx_description
1 polymer ?
#
loop_
_entity_poly.entity_id
_entity_poly.type
_entity_poly.pdbx_seq_one_letter_code
_entity_poly.pdbx_strand_id
1 'polypeptide(L)'
;MARLLLLSNGHGEDLSGALLGKALRETGHQVEALPLVGHGHAYSDAAIEILGQAREFSTGGLGYTSLRGRLTELLQGQVLYLLQRLGRLLKVAHRYDLLVVIGDVIPVIAAWLSFRPVAIYLVAYSSHYEGRLRLPWPCGRCLTSRRVLGI
;
A
#
# COMPACT_ATOMS: atom_id res chain seq x y z
N MET A 1 12.90 -7.17 -16.58
CA MET A 1 11.46 -6.98 -16.44
C MET A 1 11.03 -7.62 -15.15
N ALA A 2 10.52 -6.87 -14.17
CA ALA A 2 10.08 -7.37 -12.88
C ALA A 2 8.57 -7.17 -12.71
N ARG A 3 7.93 -8.03 -11.90
CA ARG A 3 6.52 -7.91 -11.54
C ARG A 3 6.40 -7.22 -10.18
N LEU A 4 5.74 -6.09 -10.15
CA LEU A 4 5.60 -5.22 -8.99
C LEU A 4 4.14 -5.14 -8.55
N LEU A 5 3.90 -5.23 -7.24
CA LEU A 5 2.58 -5.03 -6.66
C LEU A 5 2.59 -3.77 -5.79
N LEU A 6 1.74 -2.81 -6.13
CA LEU A 6 1.56 -1.58 -5.35
C LEU A 6 0.48 -1.81 -4.28
N LEU A 7 0.78 -1.40 -3.05
CA LEU A 7 -0.14 -1.45 -1.91
C LEU A 7 -0.36 -0.04 -1.38
N SER A 8 -1.60 0.38 -1.23
CA SER A 8 -2.01 1.71 -0.74
C SER A 8 -3.21 1.60 0.20
N ASN A 9 -3.47 2.65 0.98
CA ASN A 9 -4.49 2.66 2.03
C ASN A 9 -5.39 3.91 2.00
N GLY A 10 -5.59 4.53 0.86
CA GLY A 10 -6.47 5.68 0.72
C GLY A 10 -6.27 6.48 -0.56
N HIS A 11 -7.17 7.43 -0.82
CA HIS A 11 -7.21 8.16 -2.09
C HIS A 11 -5.92 8.91 -2.44
N GLY A 12 -5.30 9.61 -1.47
CA GLY A 12 -4.06 10.35 -1.72
C GLY A 12 -2.88 9.44 -2.02
N GLU A 13 -2.86 8.30 -1.37
CA GLU A 13 -1.86 7.26 -1.54
C GLU A 13 -2.07 6.51 -2.87
N ASP A 14 -3.32 6.27 -3.26
CA ASP A 14 -3.69 5.69 -4.55
C ASP A 14 -3.19 6.58 -5.71
N LEU A 15 -3.35 7.90 -5.59
CA LEU A 15 -2.84 8.84 -6.60
C LEU A 15 -1.31 8.79 -6.70
N SER A 16 -0.64 8.85 -5.56
CA SER A 16 0.83 8.75 -5.52
C SER A 16 1.32 7.40 -6.06
N GLY A 17 0.61 6.32 -5.72
CA GLY A 17 0.87 4.99 -6.22
C GLY A 17 0.64 4.86 -7.73
N ALA A 18 -0.41 5.47 -8.27
CA ALA A 18 -0.71 5.46 -9.68
C ALA A 18 0.37 6.19 -10.51
N LEU A 19 0.83 7.36 -10.03
CA LEU A 19 1.93 8.10 -10.66
C LEU A 19 3.23 7.30 -10.65
N LEU A 20 3.58 6.70 -9.52
CA LEU A 20 4.76 5.83 -9.39
C LEU A 20 4.63 4.61 -10.30
N GLY A 21 3.46 3.97 -10.31
CA GLY A 21 3.20 2.79 -11.14
C GLY A 21 3.29 3.08 -12.63
N LYS A 22 2.83 4.26 -13.08
CA LYS A 22 3.01 4.70 -14.46
C LYS A 22 4.49 4.82 -14.82
N ALA A 23 5.28 5.50 -13.99
CA ALA A 23 6.71 5.64 -14.20
C ALA A 23 7.45 4.28 -14.24
N LEU A 24 7.07 3.35 -13.34
CA LEU A 24 7.64 1.99 -13.32
C LEU A 24 7.28 1.19 -14.58
N ARG A 25 6.08 1.36 -15.14
CA ARG A 25 5.70 0.73 -16.41
C ARG A 25 6.49 1.30 -17.58
N GLU A 26 6.74 2.61 -17.60
CA GLU A 26 7.58 3.26 -18.62
C GLU A 26 9.02 2.73 -18.62
N THR A 27 9.50 2.23 -17.47
CA THR A 27 10.82 1.55 -17.36
C THR A 27 10.76 0.05 -17.68
N GLY A 28 9.63 -0.46 -18.18
CA GLY A 28 9.48 -1.83 -18.67
C GLY A 28 9.10 -2.86 -17.59
N HIS A 29 8.60 -2.42 -16.43
CA HIS A 29 8.09 -3.32 -15.40
C HIS A 29 6.60 -3.64 -15.57
N GLN A 30 6.17 -4.81 -15.11
CA GLN A 30 4.75 -5.13 -14.96
C GLN A 30 4.29 -4.65 -13.58
N VAL A 31 3.22 -3.85 -13.57
CA VAL A 31 2.72 -3.22 -12.35
C VAL A 31 1.25 -3.49 -12.20
N GLU A 32 0.87 -4.02 -11.06
CA GLU A 32 -0.50 -4.24 -10.61
C GLU A 32 -0.70 -3.55 -9.26
N ALA A 33 -1.95 -3.27 -8.87
CA ALA A 33 -2.26 -2.59 -7.62
C ALA A 33 -3.24 -3.40 -6.76
N LEU A 34 -3.06 -3.32 -5.46
CA LEU A 34 -3.97 -3.86 -4.46
C LEU A 34 -4.25 -2.77 -3.40
N PRO A 35 -5.17 -1.83 -3.66
CA PRO A 35 -5.58 -0.87 -2.66
C PRO A 35 -6.26 -1.62 -1.49
N LEU A 36 -5.80 -1.37 -0.27
CA LEU A 36 -6.37 -2.00 0.94
C LEU A 36 -7.71 -1.36 1.30
N VAL A 37 -7.83 -0.06 1.10
CA VAL A 37 -9.05 0.72 1.29
C VAL A 37 -9.23 1.66 0.11
N GLY A 38 -10.49 2.00 -0.22
CA GLY A 38 -10.80 2.85 -1.36
C GLY A 38 -11.08 2.07 -2.65
N HIS A 39 -11.60 2.75 -3.65
CA HIS A 39 -11.93 2.13 -4.95
C HIS A 39 -10.74 2.00 -5.89
N GLY A 40 -9.63 2.67 -5.60
CA GLY A 40 -8.46 2.64 -6.45
C GLY A 40 -8.65 3.34 -7.80
N HIS A 41 -9.58 4.32 -7.92
CA HIS A 41 -9.88 5.01 -9.17
C HIS A 41 -8.62 5.55 -9.84
N ALA A 42 -7.68 6.11 -9.07
CA ALA A 42 -6.43 6.63 -9.61
C ALA A 42 -5.61 5.58 -10.35
N TYR A 43 -5.63 4.32 -9.91
CA TYR A 43 -4.97 3.22 -10.63
C TYR A 43 -5.69 2.87 -11.92
N SER A 44 -7.03 2.85 -11.89
CA SER A 44 -7.84 2.61 -13.09
C SER A 44 -7.60 3.69 -14.15
N ASP A 45 -7.55 4.96 -13.74
CA ASP A 45 -7.27 6.11 -14.62
C ASP A 45 -5.85 6.04 -15.22
N ALA A 46 -4.91 5.46 -14.49
CA ALA A 46 -3.55 5.18 -14.96
C ALA A 46 -3.42 3.87 -15.76
N ALA A 47 -4.53 3.19 -16.05
CA ALA A 47 -4.58 1.87 -16.71
C ALA A 47 -3.73 0.80 -15.98
N ILE A 48 -3.66 0.86 -14.65
CA ILE A 48 -3.01 -0.14 -13.79
C ILE A 48 -4.09 -1.11 -13.31
N GLU A 49 -3.85 -2.40 -13.51
CA GLU A 49 -4.77 -3.45 -13.09
C GLU A 49 -4.90 -3.51 -11.56
N ILE A 50 -6.15 -3.51 -11.09
CA ILE A 50 -6.46 -3.61 -9.65
C ILE A 50 -6.85 -5.04 -9.32
N LEU A 51 -6.17 -5.64 -8.34
CA LEU A 51 -6.46 -6.98 -7.88
C LEU A 51 -7.70 -7.01 -6.98
N GLY A 52 -8.79 -7.53 -7.54
CA GLY A 52 -10.06 -7.77 -6.86
C GLY A 52 -10.93 -6.54 -6.68
N GLN A 53 -12.12 -6.75 -6.10
CA GLN A 53 -13.09 -5.69 -5.89
C GLN A 53 -12.64 -4.77 -4.76
N ALA A 54 -12.54 -3.49 -5.05
CA ALA A 54 -12.26 -2.46 -4.07
C ALA A 54 -13.58 -1.97 -3.43
N ARG A 55 -13.53 -1.64 -2.13
CA ARG A 55 -14.64 -1.04 -1.38
C ARG A 55 -14.18 0.24 -0.73
N GLU A 56 -15.03 1.23 -0.73
CA GLU A 56 -14.85 2.47 0.02
C GLU A 56 -15.66 2.43 1.32
N PHE A 57 -15.08 2.96 2.38
CA PHE A 57 -15.76 3.15 3.66
C PHE A 57 -15.96 4.64 3.90
N SER A 58 -17.06 4.99 4.57
CA SER A 58 -17.47 6.39 4.81
C SER A 58 -16.43 7.26 5.54
N THR A 59 -15.45 6.63 6.15
CA THR A 59 -14.37 7.29 6.90
C THR A 59 -13.12 7.58 6.07
N GLY A 60 -13.09 7.17 4.79
CA GLY A 60 -12.00 7.48 3.86
C GLY A 60 -10.67 6.75 4.10
N GLY A 61 -10.60 5.86 5.09
CA GLY A 61 -9.40 5.09 5.43
C GLY A 61 -9.33 4.71 6.90
N LEU A 62 -8.40 3.82 7.25
CA LEU A 62 -8.10 3.44 8.64
C LEU A 62 -7.28 4.56 9.30
N GLY A 63 -7.92 5.63 9.67
CA GLY A 63 -7.25 6.81 10.21
C GLY A 63 -7.74 7.24 11.59
N TYR A 64 -7.29 8.38 12.00
CA TYR A 64 -7.45 9.01 13.30
C TYR A 64 -8.91 9.42 13.61
N THR A 65 -9.81 8.44 13.69
CA THR A 65 -11.21 8.68 14.00
C THR A 65 -11.49 8.62 15.50
N SER A 66 -12.53 9.32 15.92
CA SER A 66 -13.06 9.26 17.29
C SER A 66 -13.51 7.82 17.61
N LEU A 67 -13.66 7.50 18.91
CA LEU A 67 -14.16 6.19 19.36
C LEU A 67 -15.48 5.79 18.68
N ARG A 68 -16.36 6.77 18.40
CA ARG A 68 -17.62 6.55 17.67
C ARG A 68 -17.36 6.15 16.20
N GLY A 69 -16.40 6.79 15.55
CA GLY A 69 -16.00 6.44 14.19
C GLY A 69 -15.47 5.01 14.09
N ARG A 70 -14.62 4.59 15.05
CA ARG A 70 -14.10 3.21 15.12
C ARG A 70 -15.20 2.17 15.27
N LEU A 71 -16.22 2.46 16.11
CA LEU A 71 -17.36 1.56 16.26
C LEU A 71 -18.16 1.43 14.94
N THR A 72 -18.33 2.54 14.23
CA THR A 72 -19.04 2.56 12.93
C THR A 72 -18.25 1.76 11.89
N GLU A 73 -16.94 1.89 11.84
CA GLU A 73 -16.05 1.12 10.97
C GLU A 73 -16.14 -0.40 11.24
N LEU A 74 -16.14 -0.77 12.52
CA LEU A 74 -16.31 -2.18 12.94
C LEU A 74 -17.67 -2.73 12.49
N LEU A 75 -18.73 -1.95 12.67
CA LEU A 75 -20.09 -2.30 12.26
C LEU A 75 -20.27 -2.39 10.73
N GLN A 76 -19.49 -1.63 9.98
CA GLN A 76 -19.46 -1.69 8.51
C GLN A 76 -18.67 -2.89 7.96
N GLY A 77 -18.12 -3.74 8.81
CA GLY A 77 -17.36 -4.92 8.40
C GLY A 77 -15.98 -4.61 7.84
N GLN A 78 -15.40 -3.45 8.17
CA GLN A 78 -14.10 -3.01 7.69
C GLN A 78 -12.99 -3.97 8.09
N VAL A 79 -13.03 -4.52 9.30
CA VAL A 79 -12.05 -5.50 9.78
C VAL A 79 -12.08 -6.77 8.92
N LEU A 80 -13.28 -7.29 8.65
CA LEU A 80 -13.45 -8.49 7.82
C LEU A 80 -12.97 -8.23 6.38
N TYR A 81 -13.26 -7.06 5.84
CA TYR A 81 -12.78 -6.66 4.53
C TYR A 81 -11.25 -6.57 4.48
N LEU A 82 -10.62 -5.96 5.50
CA LEU A 82 -9.17 -5.88 5.59
C LEU A 82 -8.53 -7.27 5.70
N LEU A 83 -9.11 -8.17 6.49
CA LEU A 83 -8.65 -9.56 6.58
C LEU A 83 -8.77 -10.30 5.25
N GLN A 84 -9.84 -10.07 4.50
CA GLN A 84 -9.99 -10.62 3.14
C GLN A 84 -8.92 -10.08 2.19
N ARG A 85 -8.60 -8.77 2.27
CA ARG A 85 -7.55 -8.15 1.47
C ARG A 85 -6.17 -8.71 1.84
N LEU A 86 -5.88 -8.84 3.12
CA LEU A 86 -4.65 -9.47 3.60
C LEU A 86 -4.54 -10.92 3.12
N GLY A 87 -5.62 -11.70 3.26
CA GLY A 87 -5.65 -13.09 2.75
C GLY A 87 -5.40 -13.16 1.25
N ARG A 88 -5.93 -12.23 0.47
CA ARG A 88 -5.66 -12.13 -0.97
C ARG A 88 -4.21 -11.77 -1.23
N LEU A 89 -3.68 -10.76 -0.54
CA LEU A 89 -2.27 -10.38 -0.65
C LEU A 89 -1.35 -11.58 -0.42
N LEU A 90 -1.54 -12.31 0.67
CA LEU A 90 -0.71 -13.48 1.00
C LEU A 90 -0.79 -14.57 -0.08
N LYS A 91 -1.96 -14.77 -0.69
CA LYS A 91 -2.14 -15.73 -1.79
C LYS A 91 -1.42 -15.33 -3.07
N VAL A 92 -1.34 -14.04 -3.38
CA VAL A 92 -0.79 -13.56 -4.66
C VAL A 92 0.63 -13.05 -4.57
N ALA A 93 1.12 -12.70 -3.38
CA ALA A 93 2.42 -12.06 -3.16
C ALA A 93 3.58 -12.85 -3.78
N HIS A 94 3.49 -14.19 -3.80
CA HIS A 94 4.54 -15.04 -4.37
C HIS A 94 4.73 -14.85 -5.89
N ARG A 95 3.78 -14.22 -6.58
CA ARG A 95 3.83 -13.96 -8.03
C ARG A 95 4.62 -12.69 -8.37
N TYR A 96 4.98 -11.90 -7.36
CA TYR A 96 5.65 -10.61 -7.54
C TYR A 96 7.08 -10.67 -7.01
N ASP A 97 7.95 -9.96 -7.71
CA ASP A 97 9.37 -9.85 -7.34
C ASP A 97 9.55 -8.85 -6.20
N LEU A 98 8.71 -7.80 -6.16
CA LEU A 98 8.77 -6.74 -5.17
C LEU A 98 7.36 -6.22 -4.85
N LEU A 99 7.09 -6.01 -3.58
CA LEU A 99 5.94 -5.25 -3.10
C LEU A 99 6.36 -3.80 -2.86
N VAL A 100 5.59 -2.86 -3.38
CA VAL A 100 5.82 -1.43 -3.19
C VAL A 100 4.68 -0.87 -2.36
N VAL A 101 4.97 -0.48 -1.14
CA VAL A 101 4.00 0.08 -0.21
C VAL A 101 3.99 1.59 -0.32
N ILE A 102 2.82 2.16 -0.54
CA ILE A 102 2.57 3.60 -0.58
C ILE A 102 1.64 3.94 0.59
N GLY A 103 2.12 4.75 1.51
CA GLY A 103 1.31 5.25 2.60
C GLY A 103 1.80 4.93 4.00
N ASP A 104 0.92 4.44 4.85
CA ASP A 104 1.11 4.31 6.28
C ASP A 104 1.56 2.91 6.75
N VAL A 105 1.49 2.70 8.06
CA VAL A 105 1.94 1.47 8.74
C VAL A 105 1.11 0.23 8.37
N ILE A 106 -0.16 0.39 8.03
CA ILE A 106 -1.07 -0.75 7.79
C ILE A 106 -0.65 -1.56 6.56
N PRO A 107 -0.51 -0.96 5.37
CA PRO A 107 0.00 -1.68 4.22
C PRO A 107 1.44 -2.17 4.40
N VAL A 108 2.26 -1.49 5.24
CA VAL A 108 3.61 -1.97 5.58
C VAL A 108 3.56 -3.30 6.34
N ILE A 109 2.71 -3.40 7.36
CA ILE A 109 2.51 -4.64 8.12
C ILE A 109 1.98 -5.75 7.20
N ALA A 110 1.00 -5.43 6.36
CA ALA A 110 0.44 -6.38 5.40
C ALA A 110 1.52 -6.93 4.44
N ALA A 111 2.34 -6.05 3.88
CA ALA A 111 3.45 -6.43 3.02
C ALA A 111 4.51 -7.25 3.77
N TRP A 112 4.84 -6.87 5.00
CA TRP A 112 5.80 -7.61 5.82
C TRP A 112 5.36 -9.05 6.09
N LEU A 113 4.08 -9.28 6.38
CA LEU A 113 3.51 -10.60 6.58
C LEU A 113 3.58 -11.50 5.34
N SER A 114 3.81 -10.95 4.16
CA SER A 114 3.97 -11.71 2.92
C SER A 114 5.34 -12.37 2.76
N PHE A 115 6.33 -12.02 3.60
CA PHE A 115 7.73 -12.47 3.52
C PHE A 115 8.40 -12.20 2.16
N ARG A 116 7.90 -11.22 1.40
CA ARG A 116 8.46 -10.80 0.11
C ARG A 116 9.34 -9.56 0.27
N PRO A 117 10.25 -9.28 -0.68
CA PRO A 117 10.94 -8.00 -0.72
C PRO A 117 9.95 -6.84 -0.74
N VAL A 118 10.17 -5.83 0.09
CA VAL A 118 9.29 -4.67 0.23
C VAL A 118 10.08 -3.39 0.06
N ALA A 119 9.60 -2.51 -0.82
CA ALA A 119 10.01 -1.11 -0.87
C ALA A 119 8.90 -0.26 -0.26
N ILE A 120 9.25 0.71 0.57
CA ILE A 120 8.29 1.56 1.27
C ILE A 120 8.48 2.99 0.79
N TYR A 121 7.38 3.57 0.31
CA TYR A 121 7.25 4.98 -0.02
C TYR A 121 6.24 5.61 0.94
N LEU A 122 6.73 6.29 1.97
CA LEU A 122 5.88 6.95 2.96
C LEU A 122 5.52 8.34 2.47
N VAL A 123 4.25 8.53 2.15
CA VAL A 123 3.68 9.84 1.81
C VAL A 123 3.53 10.63 3.11
N ALA A 124 3.93 11.89 3.11
CA ALA A 124 3.88 12.78 4.29
C ALA A 124 4.75 12.34 5.50
N TYR A 125 5.69 11.42 5.33
CA TYR A 125 6.67 11.09 6.36
C TYR A 125 7.88 12.02 6.27
N SER A 126 8.21 12.69 7.38
CA SER A 126 9.41 13.50 7.47
C SER A 126 10.45 12.82 8.36
N SER A 127 11.53 12.37 7.76
CA SER A 127 12.68 11.81 8.50
C SER A 127 13.37 12.83 9.41
N HIS A 128 12.97 14.10 9.34
CA HIS A 128 13.49 15.19 10.18
C HIS A 128 12.82 15.20 11.55
N TYR A 129 11.54 14.82 11.61
CA TYR A 129 10.73 14.83 12.83
C TYR A 129 10.49 13.45 13.42
N GLU A 130 10.61 12.41 12.62
CA GLU A 130 10.33 11.04 13.03
C GLU A 130 11.54 10.13 12.88
N GLY A 131 11.68 9.19 13.80
CA GLY A 131 12.73 8.18 13.75
C GLY A 131 12.60 7.25 12.53
N ARG A 132 13.68 6.59 12.15
CA ARG A 132 13.67 5.65 11.03
C ARG A 132 12.79 4.45 11.35
N LEU A 133 11.83 4.15 10.47
CA LEU A 133 11.07 2.91 10.55
C LEU A 133 12.00 1.71 10.31
N ARG A 134 12.14 0.85 11.32
CA ARG A 134 12.90 -0.39 11.22
C ARG A 134 11.93 -1.56 11.38
N LEU A 135 11.82 -2.37 10.34
CA LEU A 135 11.08 -3.63 10.43
C LEU A 135 11.98 -4.72 11.00
N PRO A 136 11.47 -5.57 11.90
CA PRO A 136 12.24 -6.69 12.44
C PRO A 136 12.54 -7.72 11.35
N TRP A 137 13.70 -8.39 11.49
CA TRP A 137 14.05 -9.56 10.68
C TRP A 137 12.93 -10.65 10.80
N PRO A 138 12.51 -11.36 9.72
CA PRO A 138 13.34 -11.74 8.58
C PRO A 138 12.97 -11.09 7.23
N CYS A 139 12.39 -9.91 7.25
CA CYS A 139 12.08 -9.21 6.01
C CYS A 139 13.40 -8.84 5.31
N GLY A 140 13.70 -9.51 4.19
CA GLY A 140 14.90 -9.24 3.42
C GLY A 140 15.01 -7.76 3.06
N ARG A 141 16.22 -7.26 3.05
CA ARG A 141 16.67 -5.88 2.82
C ARG A 141 15.56 -4.87 2.55
N CYS A 142 15.12 -4.20 3.60
CA CYS A 142 14.33 -2.99 3.45
C CYS A 142 15.23 -1.94 2.79
N LEU A 143 15.05 -1.74 1.49
CA LEU A 143 15.69 -0.65 0.75
C LEU A 143 14.99 0.64 1.13
N THR A 144 15.37 1.22 2.26
CA THR A 144 15.04 2.61 2.53
C THR A 144 15.87 3.46 1.58
N SER A 145 15.29 3.88 0.48
CA SER A 145 15.92 4.82 -0.42
C SER A 145 16.20 6.13 0.33
N ARG A 146 17.46 6.42 0.57
CA ARG A 146 17.94 7.68 1.16
C ARG A 146 17.90 8.86 0.17
N ARG A 147 17.36 8.66 -1.02
CA ARG A 147 17.30 9.67 -2.06
C ARG A 147 15.85 9.94 -2.45
N VAL A 148 15.13 10.64 -1.61
CA VAL A 148 14.03 11.47 -2.07
C VAL A 148 14.47 12.91 -1.85
N LEU A 149 14.94 13.48 -2.96
CA LEU A 149 14.95 14.88 -3.35
C LEU A 149 15.27 15.89 -2.22
N GLY A 150 16.55 16.29 -2.18
CA GLY A 150 16.86 17.67 -1.85
C GLY A 150 16.23 18.56 -2.93
N ILE A 151 15.24 19.28 -2.56
CA ILE A 151 14.88 20.59 -3.08
C ILE A 151 15.18 21.57 -1.96
#